data_e85ad48c63ed288d8223f01bfd8fce8f
#
_entry.id   e85ad48c63ed288d8223f01bfd8fce8f
#
_cell.length_a   1.000
_cell.length_b   1.000
_cell.length_c   1.000
_cell.angle_alpha   90.00
_cell.angle_beta   90.00
_cell.angle_gamma   90.00
#
_symmetry.space_group_name_H-M   'P 1'
#
loop_
_entity.id
_entity.type
_entity.pdbx_description
1 polymer ?
#
loop_
_entity_poly.entity_id
_entity_poly.type
_entity_poly.pdbx_seq_one_letter_code
_entity_poly.pdbx_strand_id
1 'polypeptide(L)'
;VRTTGAGGGGPVTWAGVTLARAAGAYDIVSLAVPPGPAWESARPGQFLVLPGDPARGEVLPTLLWVAEVSVDPVHGTAVDVVVPAGGGWATGQRVRLIGPLGRGFGLPAEPVPSLLVGQGGSVVPLRWLVAVLRSKGCEVHLVLAADDPEAHLDLSPLRRQASSVVLTTPGDLLGVVAQVLDQQPGLGVVFAAGPRAAVREVAAVSQSRGRASRVCALDLDETLLCGTGLCGQCDMSVVDPRGARTTRPCLEGPVVPGEWLVDAAR
;
A
#
# COMPACT_ATOMS: atom_id res chain seq x y z
N VAL A 1 13.31 33.79 -0.72
CA VAL A 1 12.17 32.97 -1.14
C VAL A 1 12.41 31.57 -0.59
N ARG A 2 11.75 31.21 0.51
CA ARG A 2 11.75 29.86 1.04
C ARG A 2 10.76 29.06 0.22
N THR A 3 11.23 28.24 -0.68
CA THR A 3 10.43 27.21 -1.34
C THR A 3 10.15 26.11 -0.31
N THR A 4 8.95 26.10 0.23
CA THR A 4 8.41 24.95 0.96
C THR A 4 8.10 23.86 -0.08
N GLY A 5 9.14 23.18 -0.53
CA GLY A 5 9.03 22.05 -1.45
C GLY A 5 8.54 20.82 -0.71
N ALA A 6 7.23 20.58 -0.72
CA ALA A 6 6.67 19.27 -0.47
C ALA A 6 6.79 18.43 -1.75
N GLY A 7 8.00 18.28 -2.25
CA GLY A 7 8.33 17.40 -3.38
C GLY A 7 9.02 16.17 -2.83
N GLY A 8 8.26 15.11 -2.56
CA GLY A 8 8.79 13.88 -2.03
C GLY A 8 9.45 12.99 -3.08
N GLY A 9 10.50 13.46 -3.73
CA GLY A 9 11.43 12.56 -4.40
C GLY A 9 12.34 11.95 -3.33
N GLY A 10 12.14 10.69 -2.99
CA GLY A 10 13.06 9.95 -2.14
C GLY A 10 14.44 9.89 -2.78
N PRO A 11 15.51 9.66 -2.00
CA PRO A 11 16.85 9.58 -2.52
C PRO A 11 16.99 8.41 -3.50
N VAL A 12 17.68 8.63 -4.59
CA VAL A 12 18.12 7.52 -5.46
C VAL A 12 19.20 6.76 -4.73
N THR A 13 19.02 5.45 -4.56
CA THR A 13 20.01 4.61 -3.87
C THR A 13 20.23 3.29 -4.61
N TRP A 14 21.32 2.61 -4.26
CA TRP A 14 21.59 1.25 -4.64
C TRP A 14 21.20 0.31 -3.50
N ALA A 15 20.47 -0.74 -3.84
CA ALA A 15 20.12 -1.81 -2.92
C ALA A 15 20.72 -3.13 -3.39
N GLY A 16 21.03 -4.00 -2.46
CA GLY A 16 21.43 -5.36 -2.72
C GLY A 16 20.32 -6.34 -2.38
N VAL A 17 19.98 -7.25 -3.27
CA VAL A 17 19.06 -8.36 -2.97
C VAL A 17 19.75 -9.32 -2.00
N THR A 18 19.22 -9.45 -0.80
CA THR A 18 19.74 -10.35 0.24
C THR A 18 18.99 -11.66 0.31
N LEU A 19 17.71 -11.64 -0.05
CA LEU A 19 16.84 -12.82 -0.06
C LEU A 19 15.80 -12.66 -1.17
N ALA A 20 15.48 -13.75 -1.85
CA ALA A 20 14.30 -13.88 -2.69
C ALA A 20 13.65 -15.22 -2.37
N ARG A 21 12.36 -15.23 -1.99
CA ARG A 21 11.62 -16.45 -1.64
C ARG A 21 10.22 -16.45 -2.25
N ALA A 22 9.80 -17.59 -2.71
CA ALA A 22 8.46 -17.78 -3.23
C ALA A 22 7.39 -17.68 -2.10
N ALA A 23 6.26 -17.08 -2.42
CA ALA A 23 5.09 -16.94 -1.56
C ALA A 23 3.80 -17.04 -2.39
N GLY A 24 3.47 -18.24 -2.85
CA GLY A 24 2.34 -18.50 -3.76
C GLY A 24 2.58 -17.90 -5.15
N ALA A 25 1.66 -17.07 -5.61
CA ALA A 25 1.76 -16.37 -6.89
C ALA A 25 2.77 -15.20 -6.88
N TYR A 26 3.46 -14.98 -5.77
CA TYR A 26 4.39 -13.86 -5.57
C TYR A 26 5.75 -14.35 -5.10
N ASP A 27 6.75 -13.48 -5.26
CA ASP A 27 8.05 -13.58 -4.60
C ASP A 27 8.18 -12.45 -3.58
N ILE A 28 8.70 -12.74 -2.40
CA ILE A 28 9.09 -11.74 -1.42
C ILE A 28 10.59 -11.54 -1.55
N VAL A 29 10.99 -10.30 -1.81
CA VAL A 29 12.38 -9.92 -2.05
C VAL A 29 12.83 -8.97 -0.96
N SER A 30 13.89 -9.32 -0.24
CA SER A 30 14.52 -8.46 0.77
C SER A 30 15.68 -7.69 0.14
N LEU A 31 15.66 -6.39 0.30
CA LEU A 31 16.62 -5.44 -0.24
C LEU A 31 17.42 -4.81 0.91
N ALA A 32 18.72 -5.01 0.96
CA ALA A 32 19.59 -4.24 1.85
C ALA A 32 19.78 -2.84 1.25
N VAL A 33 19.45 -1.82 2.03
CA VAL A 33 19.58 -0.41 1.65
C VAL A 33 20.51 0.33 2.62
N PRO A 34 21.18 1.41 2.19
CA PRO A 34 21.92 2.26 3.12
C PRO A 34 20.99 2.79 4.22
N PRO A 35 21.44 2.84 5.48
CA PRO A 35 20.66 3.40 6.57
C PRO A 35 20.37 4.88 6.33
N GLY A 36 19.23 5.34 6.84
CA GLY A 36 18.88 6.75 6.73
C GLY A 36 17.46 7.06 7.22
N PRO A 37 17.21 8.33 7.57
CA PRO A 37 15.97 8.76 8.22
C PRO A 37 14.71 8.50 7.37
N ALA A 38 14.85 8.41 6.07
CA ALA A 38 13.73 8.08 5.18
C ALA A 38 13.19 6.65 5.44
N TRP A 39 14.07 5.69 5.70
CA TRP A 39 13.71 4.31 6.01
C TRP A 39 13.22 4.16 7.45
N GLU A 40 13.85 4.85 8.40
CA GLU A 40 13.45 4.86 9.82
C GLU A 40 12.03 5.43 10.02
N SER A 41 11.63 6.36 9.16
CA SER A 41 10.30 6.98 9.17
C SER A 41 9.33 6.37 8.16
N ALA A 42 9.72 5.30 7.48
CA ALA A 42 8.89 4.65 6.47
C ALA A 42 7.60 4.10 7.07
N ARG A 43 6.54 4.07 6.26
CA ARG A 43 5.18 3.71 6.70
C ARG A 43 4.50 2.78 5.70
N PRO A 44 3.61 1.89 6.17
CA PRO A 44 2.74 1.11 5.29
C PRO A 44 2.01 2.00 4.28
N GLY A 45 1.95 1.55 3.03
CA GLY A 45 1.33 2.30 1.93
C GLY A 45 2.30 3.19 1.17
N GLN A 46 3.58 3.23 1.52
CA GLN A 46 4.63 3.80 0.68
C GLN A 46 5.11 2.80 -0.37
N PHE A 47 5.73 3.29 -1.41
CA PHE A 47 6.19 2.49 -2.54
C PHE A 47 7.61 2.90 -2.98
N LEU A 48 8.20 2.06 -3.83
CA LEU A 48 9.49 2.27 -4.48
C LEU A 48 9.29 2.37 -5.97
N VAL A 49 10.21 3.06 -6.63
CA VAL A 49 10.35 3.07 -8.09
C VAL A 49 11.70 2.47 -8.44
N LEU A 50 11.69 1.42 -9.23
CA LEU A 50 12.87 0.90 -9.88
C LEU A 50 12.94 1.51 -11.28
N PRO A 51 13.91 2.38 -11.57
CA PRO A 51 14.09 2.90 -12.91
C PRO A 51 14.34 1.75 -13.89
N GLY A 52 13.71 1.82 -15.06
CA GLY A 52 13.99 0.87 -16.13
C GLY A 52 15.48 0.83 -16.49
N ASP A 53 15.95 -0.31 -16.93
CA ASP A 53 17.32 -0.50 -17.40
C ASP A 53 17.34 -0.50 -18.95
N PRO A 54 17.81 0.59 -19.58
CA PRO A 54 17.87 0.66 -21.05
C PRO A 54 18.75 -0.42 -21.67
N ALA A 55 19.75 -0.94 -20.94
CA ALA A 55 20.60 -2.03 -21.43
C ALA A 55 19.82 -3.36 -21.55
N ARG A 56 18.71 -3.49 -20.80
CA ARG A 56 17.77 -4.62 -20.86
C ARG A 56 16.53 -4.32 -21.71
N GLY A 57 16.46 -3.17 -22.35
CA GLY A 57 15.30 -2.72 -23.12
C GLY A 57 14.13 -2.25 -22.25
N GLU A 58 14.34 -2.04 -20.97
CA GLU A 58 13.32 -1.59 -20.02
C GLU A 58 13.23 -0.05 -20.07
N VAL A 59 12.16 0.47 -20.66
CA VAL A 59 11.92 1.92 -20.79
C VAL A 59 11.13 2.47 -19.61
N LEU A 60 10.15 1.69 -19.14
CA LEU A 60 9.28 2.11 -18.05
C LEU A 60 9.85 1.64 -16.70
N PRO A 61 9.67 2.44 -15.64
CA PRO A 61 10.02 2.02 -14.30
C PRO A 61 9.05 0.95 -13.79
N THR A 62 9.53 0.13 -12.86
CA THR A 62 8.69 -0.78 -12.08
C THR A 62 8.39 -0.14 -10.72
N LEU A 63 7.13 -0.14 -10.33
CA LEU A 63 6.70 0.32 -9.01
C LEU A 63 6.47 -0.89 -8.11
N LEU A 64 6.95 -0.80 -6.86
CA LEU A 64 6.84 -1.87 -5.87
C LEU A 64 6.31 -1.31 -4.56
N TRP A 65 5.32 -1.98 -3.98
CA TRP A 65 4.90 -1.68 -2.62
C TRP A 65 5.98 -2.07 -1.62
N VAL A 66 6.21 -1.19 -0.64
CA VAL A 66 6.98 -1.54 0.56
C VAL A 66 6.12 -2.47 1.40
N ALA A 67 6.55 -3.72 1.54
CA ALA A 67 5.86 -4.74 2.31
C ALA A 67 6.26 -4.73 3.79
N GLU A 68 7.50 -4.33 4.09
CA GLU A 68 8.03 -4.14 5.43
C GLU A 68 9.36 -3.36 5.38
N VAL A 69 9.68 -2.64 6.44
CA VAL A 69 11.02 -2.06 6.66
C VAL A 69 11.52 -2.51 8.03
N SER A 70 12.70 -3.11 8.05
CA SER A 70 13.42 -3.48 9.27
C SER A 70 14.65 -2.59 9.40
N VAL A 71 14.81 -1.94 10.53
CA VAL A 71 16.02 -1.18 10.87
C VAL A 71 16.71 -1.85 12.04
N ASP A 72 17.86 -2.43 11.78
CA ASP A 72 18.67 -3.13 12.79
C ASP A 72 20.02 -2.43 12.92
N PRO A 73 20.45 -2.04 14.15
CA PRO A 73 21.72 -1.36 14.36
C PRO A 73 22.95 -2.18 13.98
N VAL A 74 22.82 -3.52 13.96
CA VAL A 74 23.92 -4.46 13.68
C VAL A 74 23.89 -4.92 12.23
N HIS A 75 22.69 -5.28 11.73
CA HIS A 75 22.51 -5.89 10.40
C HIS A 75 22.16 -4.87 9.32
N GLY A 76 21.91 -3.60 9.68
CA GLY A 76 21.56 -2.54 8.75
C GLY A 76 20.07 -2.45 8.46
N THR A 77 19.74 -1.79 7.37
CA THR A 77 18.33 -1.55 6.97
C THR A 77 17.96 -2.50 5.83
N ALA A 78 16.88 -3.24 6.03
CA ALA A 78 16.28 -4.10 5.03
C ALA A 78 14.86 -3.64 4.67
N VAL A 79 14.54 -3.71 3.39
CA VAL A 79 13.23 -3.38 2.84
C VAL A 79 12.69 -4.60 2.10
N ASP A 80 11.56 -5.11 2.55
CA ASP A 80 10.86 -6.17 1.85
C ASP A 80 9.90 -5.57 0.83
N VAL A 81 9.93 -6.13 -0.36
CA VAL A 81 8.97 -5.86 -1.44
C VAL A 81 8.34 -7.17 -1.90
N VAL A 82 7.17 -7.07 -2.49
CA VAL A 82 6.46 -8.21 -3.09
C VAL A 82 6.34 -7.97 -4.58
N VAL A 83 6.69 -8.96 -5.35
CA VAL A 83 6.68 -8.93 -6.81
C VAL A 83 5.95 -10.15 -7.36
N PRO A 84 5.41 -10.11 -8.57
CA PRO A 84 4.89 -11.32 -9.23
C PRO A 84 5.95 -12.42 -9.28
N ALA A 85 5.54 -13.67 -9.09
CA ALA A 85 6.45 -14.80 -9.12
C ALA A 85 7.16 -14.92 -10.47
N GLY A 86 8.44 -15.36 -10.42
CA GLY A 86 9.24 -15.55 -11.63
C GLY A 86 9.92 -14.29 -12.15
N GLY A 87 9.96 -13.21 -11.40
CA GLY A 87 10.60 -11.95 -11.76
C GLY A 87 12.13 -11.98 -11.90
N GLY A 88 12.76 -13.17 -11.74
CA GLY A 88 14.19 -13.34 -11.95
C GLY A 88 15.09 -12.65 -10.91
N TRP A 89 14.59 -12.41 -9.72
CA TRP A 89 15.35 -11.83 -8.61
C TRP A 89 16.34 -12.83 -8.04
N ALA A 90 17.59 -12.42 -7.90
CA ALA A 90 18.65 -13.30 -7.39
C ALA A 90 19.42 -12.63 -6.25
N THR A 91 19.72 -13.40 -5.20
CA THR A 91 20.59 -12.96 -4.11
C THR A 91 21.95 -12.48 -4.64
N GLY A 92 22.42 -11.34 -4.16
CA GLY A 92 23.63 -10.66 -4.64
C GLY A 92 23.38 -9.69 -5.81
N GLN A 93 22.21 -9.71 -6.44
CA GLN A 93 21.84 -8.72 -7.46
C GLN A 93 21.84 -7.32 -6.86
N ARG A 94 22.32 -6.33 -7.61
CA ARG A 94 22.23 -4.91 -7.26
C ARG A 94 21.17 -4.25 -8.10
N VAL A 95 20.32 -3.48 -7.47
CA VAL A 95 19.27 -2.72 -8.12
C VAL A 95 19.33 -1.25 -7.71
N ARG A 96 18.98 -0.37 -8.62
CA ARG A 96 18.81 1.04 -8.33
C ARG A 96 17.34 1.28 -8.00
N LEU A 97 17.08 2.03 -6.94
CA LEU A 97 15.71 2.37 -6.54
C LEU A 97 15.59 3.83 -6.12
N ILE A 98 14.38 4.33 -6.19
CA ILE A 98 13.96 5.64 -5.69
C ILE A 98 12.90 5.39 -4.62
N GLY A 99 13.11 5.91 -3.43
CA GLY A 99 12.12 5.73 -2.37
C GLY A 99 12.71 5.80 -0.95
N PRO A 100 11.87 5.60 0.07
CA PRO A 100 10.43 5.36 -0.03
C PRO A 100 9.68 6.60 -0.52
N LEU A 101 8.64 6.41 -1.33
CA LEU A 101 7.86 7.49 -1.93
C LEU A 101 6.42 7.49 -1.39
N GLY A 102 5.81 8.67 -1.46
CA GLY A 102 4.42 8.86 -1.08
C GLY A 102 4.17 8.98 0.42
N ARG A 103 2.91 9.20 0.77
CA ARG A 103 2.42 9.26 2.14
C ARG A 103 1.72 7.95 2.46
N GLY A 104 2.22 7.20 3.43
CA GLY A 104 1.62 5.97 3.89
C GLY A 104 0.33 6.17 4.69
N PHE A 105 -0.23 5.08 5.19
CA PHE A 105 -1.41 5.10 6.04
C PHE A 105 -1.14 5.89 7.33
N GLY A 106 -2.00 6.85 7.62
CA GLY A 106 -2.05 7.51 8.92
C GLY A 106 -2.63 6.55 9.95
N LEU A 107 -1.88 6.32 11.03
CA LEU A 107 -2.31 5.45 12.12
C LEU A 107 -3.27 6.19 13.05
N PRO A 108 -4.23 5.50 13.69
CA PRO A 108 -5.08 6.09 14.71
C PRO A 108 -4.24 6.55 15.91
N ALA A 109 -4.63 7.63 16.56
CA ALA A 109 -3.93 8.13 17.75
C ALA A 109 -4.00 7.14 18.91
N GLU A 110 -5.19 6.63 19.17
CA GLU A 110 -5.49 5.63 20.18
C GLU A 110 -5.76 4.27 19.54
N PRO A 111 -5.57 3.15 20.27
CA PRO A 111 -5.96 1.83 19.79
C PRO A 111 -7.46 1.79 19.45
N VAL A 112 -7.78 1.37 18.23
CA VAL A 112 -9.17 1.26 17.77
C VAL A 112 -9.31 0.00 16.90
N PRO A 113 -10.41 -0.76 17.04
CA PRO A 113 -10.66 -1.88 16.14
C PRO A 113 -10.74 -1.40 14.69
N SER A 114 -9.99 -2.07 13.83
CA SER A 114 -9.73 -1.64 12.46
C SER A 114 -10.12 -2.72 11.46
N LEU A 115 -10.80 -2.34 10.38
CA LEU A 115 -11.07 -3.21 9.25
C LEU A 115 -10.11 -2.86 8.11
N LEU A 116 -9.39 -3.85 7.60
CA LEU A 116 -8.53 -3.72 6.44
C LEU A 116 -9.15 -4.47 5.26
N VAL A 117 -9.33 -3.79 4.16
CA VAL A 117 -9.95 -4.31 2.94
C VAL A 117 -8.94 -4.25 1.81
N GLY A 118 -8.66 -5.40 1.20
CA GLY A 118 -7.68 -5.49 0.12
C GLY A 118 -8.18 -6.26 -1.08
N GLN A 119 -7.76 -5.83 -2.28
CA GLN A 119 -8.05 -6.54 -3.52
C GLN A 119 -6.79 -6.68 -4.37
N GLY A 120 -6.55 -7.90 -4.88
CA GLY A 120 -5.43 -8.21 -5.77
C GLY A 120 -4.05 -7.95 -5.14
N GLY A 121 -3.08 -7.56 -5.95
CA GLY A 121 -1.72 -7.23 -5.53
C GLY A 121 -1.62 -6.06 -4.55
N SER A 122 -2.63 -5.21 -4.50
CA SER A 122 -2.71 -4.07 -3.57
C SER A 122 -2.94 -4.46 -2.10
N VAL A 123 -3.02 -5.76 -1.79
CA VAL A 123 -2.97 -6.27 -0.40
C VAL A 123 -1.60 -6.06 0.24
N VAL A 124 -0.53 -5.93 -0.55
CA VAL A 124 0.85 -5.80 -0.06
C VAL A 124 1.03 -4.71 1.02
N PRO A 125 0.60 -3.46 0.82
CA PRO A 125 0.74 -2.42 1.84
C PRO A 125 -0.06 -2.71 3.12
N LEU A 126 -1.15 -3.48 3.03
CA LEU A 126 -1.95 -3.87 4.18
C LEU A 126 -1.24 -4.91 5.05
N ARG A 127 -0.38 -5.75 4.47
CA ARG A 127 0.41 -6.74 5.21
C ARG A 127 1.23 -6.09 6.32
N TRP A 128 1.99 -5.05 6.00
CA TRP A 128 2.76 -4.29 6.97
C TRP A 128 1.87 -3.49 7.93
N LEU A 129 0.77 -2.93 7.41
CA LEU A 129 -0.18 -2.18 8.23
C LEU A 129 -0.80 -3.04 9.34
N VAL A 130 -1.10 -4.33 9.08
CA VAL A 130 -1.56 -5.28 10.12
C VAL A 130 -0.56 -5.33 11.28
N ALA A 131 0.72 -5.56 11.00
CA ALA A 131 1.75 -5.66 12.03
C ALA A 131 1.86 -4.35 12.85
N VAL A 132 1.83 -3.21 12.17
CA VAL A 132 1.92 -1.89 12.82
C VAL A 132 0.69 -1.60 13.68
N LEU A 133 -0.52 -1.89 13.22
CA LEU A 133 -1.74 -1.72 14.01
C LEU A 133 -1.76 -2.64 15.23
N ARG A 134 -1.35 -3.89 15.06
CA ARG A 134 -1.25 -4.86 16.17
C ARG A 134 -0.25 -4.41 17.22
N SER A 135 0.91 -3.89 16.83
CA SER A 135 1.90 -3.36 17.77
C SER A 135 1.38 -2.14 18.56
N LYS A 136 0.42 -1.40 18.02
CA LYS A 136 -0.31 -0.33 18.72
C LYS A 136 -1.46 -0.83 19.60
N GLY A 137 -1.72 -2.13 19.65
CA GLY A 137 -2.82 -2.71 20.43
C GLY A 137 -4.19 -2.64 19.72
N CYS A 138 -4.25 -2.34 18.43
CA CYS A 138 -5.49 -2.37 17.67
C CYS A 138 -5.94 -3.82 17.43
N GLU A 139 -7.24 -4.06 17.54
CA GLU A 139 -7.86 -5.26 17.00
C GLU A 139 -7.97 -5.09 15.47
N VAL A 140 -7.59 -6.13 14.71
CA VAL A 140 -7.50 -6.04 13.25
C VAL A 140 -8.31 -7.14 12.59
N HIS A 141 -9.23 -6.75 11.72
CA HIS A 141 -10.04 -7.60 10.88
C HIS A 141 -9.67 -7.41 9.42
N LEU A 142 -9.64 -8.47 8.63
CA LEU A 142 -9.27 -8.45 7.22
C LEU A 142 -10.42 -8.97 6.35
N VAL A 143 -10.68 -8.27 5.25
CA VAL A 143 -11.47 -8.76 4.11
C VAL A 143 -10.58 -8.67 2.88
N LEU A 144 -10.27 -9.80 2.28
CA LEU A 144 -9.35 -9.88 1.15
C LEU A 144 -10.06 -10.50 -0.06
N ALA A 145 -10.03 -9.79 -1.18
CA ALA A 145 -10.62 -10.24 -2.42
C ALA A 145 -9.55 -10.62 -3.45
N ALA A 146 -9.73 -11.76 -4.09
CA ALA A 146 -8.96 -12.19 -5.25
C ALA A 146 -9.85 -13.02 -6.17
N ASP A 147 -9.55 -12.99 -7.48
CA ASP A 147 -10.26 -13.79 -8.47
C ASP A 147 -9.96 -15.28 -8.32
N ASP A 148 -8.74 -15.60 -7.88
CA ASP A 148 -8.28 -16.97 -7.63
C ASP A 148 -7.87 -17.11 -6.16
N PRO A 149 -8.29 -18.18 -5.46
CA PRO A 149 -7.82 -18.48 -4.10
C PRO A 149 -6.30 -18.54 -3.96
N GLU A 150 -5.57 -18.95 -5.01
CA GLU A 150 -4.10 -19.03 -5.01
C GLU A 150 -3.44 -17.64 -5.20
N ALA A 151 -4.19 -16.65 -5.66
CA ALA A 151 -3.70 -15.28 -5.83
C ALA A 151 -3.65 -14.49 -4.52
N HIS A 152 -4.14 -15.03 -3.40
CA HIS A 152 -4.00 -14.38 -2.10
C HIS A 152 -2.55 -14.39 -1.62
N LEU A 153 -2.05 -13.20 -1.28
CA LEU A 153 -0.70 -13.04 -0.75
C LEU A 153 -0.58 -13.60 0.67
N ASP A 154 0.31 -14.58 0.86
CA ASP A 154 0.90 -15.03 2.14
C ASP A 154 -0.08 -14.99 3.35
N LEU A 155 -1.20 -15.72 3.22
CA LEU A 155 -2.29 -15.69 4.21
C LEU A 155 -1.89 -16.18 5.61
N SER A 156 -0.86 -17.03 5.70
CA SER A 156 -0.47 -17.63 6.98
C SER A 156 0.00 -16.61 8.02
N PRO A 157 0.88 -15.64 7.69
CA PRO A 157 1.23 -14.56 8.61
C PRO A 157 0.04 -13.66 8.95
N LEU A 158 -0.81 -13.34 7.98
CA LEU A 158 -2.00 -12.49 8.19
C LEU A 158 -2.99 -13.15 9.15
N ARG A 159 -3.27 -14.45 8.99
CA ARG A 159 -4.15 -15.20 9.88
C ARG A 159 -3.63 -15.31 11.31
N ARG A 160 -2.31 -15.28 11.51
CA ARG A 160 -1.74 -15.29 12.88
C ARG A 160 -1.83 -13.94 13.57
N GLN A 161 -1.84 -12.85 12.81
CA GLN A 161 -1.81 -11.50 13.34
C GLN A 161 -3.20 -10.87 13.45
N ALA A 162 -4.12 -11.19 12.55
CA ALA A 162 -5.46 -10.64 12.54
C ALA A 162 -6.41 -11.41 13.48
N SER A 163 -7.40 -10.70 13.99
CA SER A 163 -8.49 -11.27 14.79
C SER A 163 -9.46 -12.08 13.93
N SER A 164 -9.65 -11.66 12.68
CA SER A 164 -10.39 -12.41 11.67
C SER A 164 -9.86 -12.14 10.25
N VAL A 165 -9.98 -13.13 9.39
CA VAL A 165 -9.68 -13.02 7.94
C VAL A 165 -10.83 -13.63 7.17
N VAL A 166 -11.48 -12.81 6.36
CA VAL A 166 -12.54 -13.23 5.41
C VAL A 166 -11.97 -13.14 4.01
N LEU A 167 -12.06 -14.24 3.27
CA LEU A 167 -11.68 -14.30 1.86
C LEU A 167 -12.94 -14.21 1.00
N THR A 168 -12.88 -13.44 -0.08
CA THR A 168 -14.02 -13.22 -0.96
C THR A 168 -13.56 -13.02 -2.40
N THR A 169 -14.51 -12.89 -3.31
CA THR A 169 -14.25 -12.49 -4.70
C THR A 169 -14.39 -10.96 -4.84
N PRO A 170 -13.82 -10.35 -5.90
CA PRO A 170 -14.06 -8.95 -6.18
C PRO A 170 -15.54 -8.58 -6.32
N GLY A 171 -16.34 -9.49 -6.89
CA GLY A 171 -17.78 -9.27 -7.08
C GLY A 171 -18.58 -9.22 -5.78
N ASP A 172 -18.15 -9.95 -4.75
CA ASP A 172 -18.83 -10.02 -3.46
C ASP A 172 -18.26 -9.05 -2.42
N LEU A 173 -17.13 -8.41 -2.72
CA LEU A 173 -16.34 -7.62 -1.76
C LEU A 173 -17.19 -6.63 -0.97
N LEU A 174 -17.99 -5.83 -1.64
CA LEU A 174 -18.78 -4.77 -0.99
C LEU A 174 -19.87 -5.32 -0.08
N GLY A 175 -20.51 -6.42 -0.49
CA GLY A 175 -21.49 -7.12 0.34
C GLY A 175 -20.87 -7.65 1.63
N VAL A 176 -19.68 -8.26 1.52
CA VAL A 176 -18.93 -8.78 2.68
C VAL A 176 -18.47 -7.64 3.59
N VAL A 177 -17.93 -6.54 3.03
CA VAL A 177 -17.52 -5.36 3.82
C VAL A 177 -18.72 -4.77 4.57
N ALA A 178 -19.85 -4.61 3.89
CA ALA A 178 -21.09 -4.13 4.51
C ALA A 178 -21.51 -5.03 5.67
N GLN A 179 -21.54 -6.34 5.47
CA GLN A 179 -21.90 -7.32 6.49
C GLN A 179 -20.96 -7.27 7.71
N VAL A 180 -19.65 -7.19 7.48
CA VAL A 180 -18.66 -7.11 8.57
C VAL A 180 -18.85 -5.83 9.38
N LEU A 181 -19.08 -4.69 8.74
CA LEU A 181 -19.34 -3.41 9.42
C LEU A 181 -20.64 -3.43 10.23
N ASP A 182 -21.68 -4.10 9.72
CA ASP A 182 -22.97 -4.24 10.41
C ASP A 182 -22.88 -5.20 11.61
N GLN A 183 -22.10 -6.28 11.49
CA GLN A 183 -21.89 -7.26 12.57
C GLN A 183 -20.93 -6.78 13.65
N GLN A 184 -20.06 -5.82 13.34
CA GLN A 184 -19.04 -5.33 14.28
C GLN A 184 -19.13 -3.81 14.47
N PRO A 185 -20.12 -3.35 15.24
CA PRO A 185 -20.35 -1.90 15.47
C PRO A 185 -19.19 -1.20 16.18
N GLY A 186 -18.27 -1.95 16.80
CA GLY A 186 -17.07 -1.41 17.46
C GLY A 186 -15.94 -1.03 16.51
N LEU A 187 -16.02 -1.40 15.24
CA LEU A 187 -15.02 -1.00 14.24
C LEU A 187 -15.01 0.53 14.08
N GLY A 188 -13.86 1.17 14.29
CA GLY A 188 -13.74 2.63 14.28
C GLY A 188 -13.16 3.19 12.99
N VAL A 189 -12.34 2.42 12.24
CA VAL A 189 -11.69 2.88 11.02
C VAL A 189 -11.58 1.75 9.99
N VAL A 190 -11.71 2.13 8.72
CA VAL A 190 -11.53 1.23 7.57
C VAL A 190 -10.30 1.67 6.78
N PHE A 191 -9.41 0.74 6.51
CA PHE A 191 -8.27 0.91 5.61
C PHE A 191 -8.52 0.09 4.36
N ALA A 192 -8.33 0.68 3.18
CA ALA A 192 -8.56 -0.06 1.93
C ALA A 192 -7.41 0.14 0.94
N ALA A 193 -7.10 -0.93 0.18
CA ALA A 193 -6.16 -0.90 -0.92
C ALA A 193 -6.65 -1.83 -2.05
N GLY A 194 -6.63 -1.34 -3.28
CA GLY A 194 -7.16 -2.06 -4.44
C GLY A 194 -7.37 -1.13 -5.63
N PRO A 195 -8.02 -1.62 -6.68
CA PRO A 195 -8.45 -0.81 -7.80
C PRO A 195 -9.23 0.43 -7.34
N ARG A 196 -9.00 1.56 -7.99
CA ARG A 196 -9.58 2.86 -7.59
C ARG A 196 -11.10 2.81 -7.42
N ALA A 197 -11.79 2.11 -8.32
CA ALA A 197 -13.23 1.93 -8.22
C ALA A 197 -13.62 1.20 -6.91
N ALA A 198 -12.97 0.08 -6.62
CA ALA A 198 -13.26 -0.72 -5.43
C ALA A 198 -13.01 0.06 -4.13
N VAL A 199 -11.87 0.74 -4.01
CA VAL A 199 -11.56 1.50 -2.78
C VAL A 199 -12.49 2.69 -2.58
N ARG A 200 -12.98 3.32 -3.66
CA ARG A 200 -14.01 4.36 -3.59
C ARG A 200 -15.34 3.80 -3.07
N GLU A 201 -15.75 2.65 -3.57
CA GLU A 201 -16.99 2.01 -3.13
C GLU A 201 -16.88 1.53 -1.68
N VAL A 202 -15.74 0.96 -1.27
CA VAL A 202 -15.47 0.64 0.15
C VAL A 202 -15.54 1.90 1.02
N ALA A 203 -15.01 3.04 0.55
CA ALA A 203 -15.11 4.30 1.27
C ALA A 203 -16.58 4.77 1.39
N ALA A 204 -17.38 4.64 0.33
CA ALA A 204 -18.80 5.00 0.35
C ALA A 204 -19.60 4.11 1.31
N VAL A 205 -19.36 2.80 1.30
CA VAL A 205 -19.96 1.84 2.25
C VAL A 205 -19.57 2.17 3.71
N SER A 206 -18.32 2.54 3.94
CA SER A 206 -17.83 2.95 5.26
C SER A 206 -18.49 4.24 5.74
N GLN A 207 -18.54 5.26 4.87
CA GLN A 207 -19.15 6.55 5.16
C GLN A 207 -20.65 6.43 5.48
N SER A 208 -21.39 5.60 4.73
CA SER A 208 -22.82 5.35 4.97
C SER A 208 -23.11 4.72 6.33
N ARG A 209 -22.10 4.12 6.97
CA ARG A 209 -22.16 3.52 8.32
C ARG A 209 -21.46 4.37 9.38
N GLY A 210 -21.12 5.62 9.04
CA GLY A 210 -20.46 6.56 9.97
C GLY A 210 -19.03 6.18 10.32
N ARG A 211 -18.33 5.41 9.47
CA ARG A 211 -16.95 5.00 9.68
C ARG A 211 -16.00 5.84 8.84
N ALA A 212 -14.95 6.34 9.49
CA ALA A 212 -13.85 6.98 8.76
C ALA A 212 -13.09 5.93 7.94
N SER A 213 -12.63 6.32 6.75
CA SER A 213 -11.79 5.45 5.95
C SER A 213 -10.50 6.13 5.47
N ARG A 214 -9.47 5.33 5.25
CA ARG A 214 -8.19 5.70 4.64
C ARG A 214 -7.94 4.74 3.49
N VAL A 215 -7.88 5.26 2.29
CA VAL A 215 -7.80 4.42 1.09
C VAL A 215 -6.53 4.70 0.30
N CYS A 216 -5.89 3.64 -0.16
CA CYS A 216 -4.77 3.72 -1.07
C CYS A 216 -5.33 3.90 -2.49
N ALA A 217 -5.13 5.09 -3.03
CA ALA A 217 -5.68 5.50 -4.33
C ALA A 217 -4.76 5.16 -5.51
N LEU A 218 -3.62 4.53 -5.26
CA LEU A 218 -2.76 3.93 -6.28
C LEU A 218 -3.00 2.42 -6.33
N ASP A 219 -3.17 1.92 -7.52
CA ASP A 219 -3.13 0.50 -7.81
C ASP A 219 -1.91 0.24 -8.71
N LEU A 220 -1.03 -0.67 -8.31
CA LEU A 220 0.16 -1.00 -9.10
C LEU A 220 -0.17 -1.87 -10.32
N ASP A 221 -1.34 -2.50 -10.33
CA ASP A 221 -1.85 -3.23 -11.49
C ASP A 221 -2.37 -2.26 -12.57
N GLU A 222 -2.72 -1.01 -12.21
CA GLU A 222 -2.92 0.08 -13.15
C GLU A 222 -1.54 0.59 -13.62
N THR A 223 -1.39 0.83 -14.91
CA THR A 223 -0.12 1.28 -15.50
C THR A 223 0.29 2.64 -14.95
N LEU A 224 1.15 2.67 -13.96
CA LEU A 224 1.80 3.87 -13.47
C LEU A 224 3.09 4.10 -14.25
N LEU A 225 3.15 5.19 -15.02
CA LEU A 225 4.26 5.43 -15.92
C LEU A 225 5.51 5.96 -15.23
N CYS A 226 5.39 6.75 -14.15
CA CYS A 226 6.58 7.36 -13.55
C CYS A 226 6.73 7.20 -12.04
N GLY A 227 5.66 7.17 -11.27
CA GLY A 227 5.68 7.14 -9.81
C GLY A 227 6.26 8.40 -9.13
N THR A 228 6.72 9.39 -9.91
CA THR A 228 7.47 10.57 -9.44
C THR A 228 6.80 11.90 -9.75
N GLY A 229 5.53 11.87 -10.16
CA GLY A 229 4.73 13.08 -10.41
C GLY A 229 4.89 13.72 -11.78
N LEU A 230 5.65 13.14 -12.69
CA LEU A 230 5.97 13.76 -13.98
C LEU A 230 4.87 13.56 -15.03
N CYS A 231 4.26 12.37 -15.11
CA CYS A 231 3.40 12.01 -16.25
C CYS A 231 1.93 12.40 -16.08
N GLY A 232 1.43 12.61 -14.88
CA GLY A 232 0.01 12.90 -14.62
C GLY A 232 -0.92 11.69 -14.74
N GLN A 233 -0.42 10.50 -15.07
CA GLN A 233 -1.26 9.31 -15.30
C GLN A 233 -2.08 8.91 -14.07
N CYS A 234 -1.57 9.14 -12.86
CA CYS A 234 -2.28 8.86 -11.63
C CYS A 234 -3.20 10.00 -11.16
N ASP A 235 -3.28 11.11 -11.89
CA ASP A 235 -4.11 12.25 -11.49
C ASP A 235 -5.57 11.83 -11.32
N MET A 236 -6.19 12.33 -10.26
CA MET A 236 -7.59 12.03 -9.94
C MET A 236 -8.28 13.21 -9.29
N SER A 237 -9.59 13.31 -9.49
CA SER A 237 -10.42 14.31 -8.83
C SER A 237 -10.69 13.91 -7.38
N VAL A 238 -10.60 14.86 -6.47
CA VAL A 238 -10.97 14.74 -5.06
C VAL A 238 -11.74 15.97 -4.61
N VAL A 239 -12.55 15.82 -3.58
CA VAL A 239 -13.13 16.93 -2.84
C VAL A 239 -12.54 16.89 -1.43
N ASP A 240 -11.65 17.81 -1.13
CA ASP A 240 -11.04 17.96 0.18
C ASP A 240 -11.60 19.21 0.91
N PRO A 241 -11.19 19.52 2.13
CA PRO A 241 -11.66 20.72 2.85
C PRO A 241 -11.40 22.06 2.14
N ARG A 242 -10.57 22.08 1.09
CA ARG A 242 -10.30 23.26 0.26
C ARG A 242 -11.22 23.33 -0.97
N GLY A 243 -12.03 22.28 -1.22
CA GLY A 243 -12.92 22.15 -2.36
C GLY A 243 -12.49 21.10 -3.38
N ALA A 244 -13.16 21.10 -4.52
CA ALA A 244 -12.87 20.17 -5.62
C ALA A 244 -11.52 20.53 -6.27
N ARG A 245 -10.65 19.53 -6.42
CA ARG A 245 -9.35 19.68 -7.08
C ARG A 245 -8.83 18.37 -7.66
N THR A 246 -7.84 18.49 -8.50
CA THR A 246 -7.04 17.34 -8.93
C THR A 246 -5.92 17.11 -7.95
N THR A 247 -5.73 15.86 -7.52
CA THR A 247 -4.57 15.39 -6.74
C THR A 247 -3.77 14.39 -7.55
N ARG A 248 -2.50 14.28 -7.21
CA ARG A 248 -1.56 13.34 -7.82
C ARG A 248 -1.08 12.33 -6.77
N PRO A 249 -1.72 11.15 -6.68
CA PRO A 249 -1.46 10.17 -5.62
C PRO A 249 0.00 9.76 -5.46
N CYS A 250 0.79 9.69 -6.52
CA CYS A 250 2.21 9.37 -6.42
C CYS A 250 3.05 10.43 -5.67
N LEU A 251 2.55 11.67 -5.54
CA LEU A 251 3.20 12.75 -4.77
C LEU A 251 2.47 13.08 -3.48
N GLU A 252 1.14 13.23 -3.56
CA GLU A 252 0.30 13.74 -2.48
C GLU A 252 -0.33 12.62 -1.65
N GLY A 253 -0.33 11.38 -2.20
CA GLY A 253 -0.80 10.15 -1.60
C GLY A 253 0.36 9.15 -1.39
N PRO A 254 0.14 7.86 -1.68
CA PRO A 254 -1.05 7.25 -2.30
C PRO A 254 -2.28 7.16 -1.39
N VAL A 255 -2.09 7.29 -0.07
CA VAL A 255 -3.18 7.15 0.89
C VAL A 255 -3.89 8.49 1.10
N VAL A 256 -5.20 8.48 0.93
CA VAL A 256 -6.08 9.65 1.10
C VAL A 256 -7.27 9.30 2.01
N PRO A 257 -7.92 10.29 2.65
CA PRO A 257 -9.21 10.09 3.27
C PRO A 257 -10.24 9.61 2.26
N GLY A 258 -11.02 8.58 2.61
CA GLY A 258 -11.98 7.98 1.69
C GLY A 258 -13.11 8.93 1.29
N GLU A 259 -13.52 9.82 2.20
CA GLU A 259 -14.51 10.86 1.93
C GLU A 259 -14.14 11.75 0.73
N TRP A 260 -12.86 11.99 0.50
CA TRP A 260 -12.42 12.82 -0.64
C TRP A 260 -12.75 12.19 -1.99
N LEU A 261 -12.77 10.85 -2.06
CA LEU A 261 -13.12 10.12 -3.29
C LEU A 261 -14.62 9.99 -3.47
N VAL A 262 -15.36 9.83 -2.38
CA VAL A 262 -16.83 9.69 -2.41
C VAL A 262 -17.47 11.00 -2.83
N ASP A 263 -17.05 12.12 -2.27
CA ASP A 263 -17.60 13.44 -2.56
C ASP A 263 -17.26 13.91 -3.98
N ALA A 264 -16.13 13.48 -4.54
CA ALA A 264 -15.76 13.77 -5.93
C ALA A 264 -16.62 13.05 -6.99
N ALA A 265 -17.36 12.00 -6.59
CA ALA A 265 -18.23 11.23 -7.48
C ALA A 265 -19.69 11.71 -7.48
N ARG A 266 -20.03 12.68 -6.63
CA ARG A 266 -21.34 13.35 -6.56
C ARG A 266 -21.39 14.59 -7.45
#